data_211a4188edeae3999597ceca638ae9e0
#
_entry.id   211a4188edeae3999597ceca638ae9e0
#
_cell.length_a   1.000
_cell.length_b   1.000
_cell.length_c   1.000
_cell.angle_alpha   90.00
_cell.angle_beta   90.00
_cell.angle_gamma   90.00
#
_symmetry.space_group_name_H-M   'P 1'
#
loop_
_entity.id
_entity.type
_entity.pdbx_description
1 polymer ?
#
loop_
_entity_poly.entity_id
_entity_poly.type
_entity_poly.pdbx_seq_one_letter_code
_entity_poly.pdbx_strand_id
1 'polypeptide(L)'
;MVERVTGNPWRTLRRFTDARIGMGRAGVSLPTAELLAFQMAHAQARDAVHQPLDVARLVNDLALVARALPAVCVQSQAVDRADYLRHPDKGRRLAQGAVLPADAPELALVIADGLSSRAVQDHAAAVVSALIAQLPDVRMSAPVIAVQGRVAIGDDIAARMNALRCWS
;
A
#
# COMPACT_ATOMS: atom_id res chain seq x y z
N MET A 1 36.88 3.58 29.15
CA MET A 1 36.57 3.00 27.82
C MET A 1 36.14 4.16 26.93
N VAL A 2 36.91 4.55 25.93
CA VAL A 2 36.60 5.70 25.08
C VAL A 2 35.39 5.32 24.21
N GLU A 3 34.33 6.10 24.30
CA GLU A 3 33.14 5.91 23.44
C GLU A 3 33.52 6.19 21.98
N ARG A 4 33.57 5.15 21.16
CA ARG A 4 34.01 5.22 19.76
C ARG A 4 32.95 5.77 18.79
N VAL A 5 31.74 6.00 19.28
CA VAL A 5 30.62 6.52 18.51
C VAL A 5 30.24 7.90 19.01
N THR A 6 30.29 8.88 18.12
CA THR A 6 29.79 10.23 18.41
C THR A 6 28.28 10.27 18.23
N GLY A 7 27.56 10.56 19.31
CA GLY A 7 26.09 10.70 19.26
C GLY A 7 25.65 11.94 18.47
N ASN A 8 24.42 11.91 17.98
CA ASN A 8 23.80 13.04 17.28
C ASN A 8 22.67 13.60 18.15
N PRO A 9 22.64 14.91 18.49
CA PRO A 9 21.59 15.50 19.32
C PRO A 9 20.18 15.35 18.71
N TRP A 10 20.06 15.25 17.40
CA TRP A 10 18.78 15.02 16.71
C TRP A 10 18.22 13.60 16.87
N ARG A 11 18.94 12.70 17.56
CA ARG A 11 18.45 11.34 17.84
C ARG A 11 17.13 11.34 18.62
N THR A 12 16.85 12.36 19.40
CA THR A 12 15.60 12.52 20.15
C THR A 12 14.36 12.59 19.23
N LEU A 13 14.52 13.00 17.96
CA LEU A 13 13.43 13.03 16.99
C LEU A 13 12.96 11.63 16.56
N ARG A 14 13.76 10.58 16.76
CA ARG A 14 13.39 9.18 16.45
C ARG A 14 12.16 8.69 17.23
N ARG A 15 11.81 9.34 18.34
CA ARG A 15 10.57 9.02 19.07
C ARG A 15 9.28 9.38 18.31
N PHE A 16 9.38 10.17 17.24
CA PHE A 16 8.24 10.63 16.45
C PHE A 16 8.19 9.99 15.05
N THR A 17 9.22 9.26 14.65
CA THR A 17 9.32 8.69 13.30
C THR A 17 10.29 7.52 13.28
N ASP A 18 9.98 6.50 12.45
CA ASP A 18 10.87 5.38 12.15
C ASP A 18 11.95 5.75 11.11
N ALA A 19 11.91 6.99 10.58
CA ALA A 19 12.92 7.46 9.65
C ALA A 19 14.33 7.42 10.29
N ARG A 20 15.33 7.12 9.48
CA ARG A 20 16.74 7.01 9.92
C ARG A 20 17.39 8.37 9.99
N ILE A 21 17.05 9.13 11.02
CA ILE A 21 17.63 10.43 11.34
C ILE A 21 18.47 10.34 12.60
N GLY A 22 19.42 11.25 12.79
CA GLY A 22 20.23 11.34 13.99
C GLY A 22 21.09 10.09 14.28
N MET A 23 21.63 9.43 13.25
CA MET A 23 22.30 8.13 13.37
C MET A 23 23.67 8.17 14.05
N GLY A 24 24.24 9.33 14.30
CA GLY A 24 25.59 9.42 14.82
C GLY A 24 26.67 8.99 13.81
N ARG A 25 27.92 8.89 14.28
CA ARG A 25 29.07 8.48 13.46
C ARG A 25 30.15 7.78 14.27
N ALA A 26 30.91 6.90 13.61
CA ALA A 26 32.15 6.31 14.12
C ALA A 26 33.27 6.80 13.20
N GLY A 27 34.03 7.81 13.65
CA GLY A 27 34.94 8.56 12.80
C GLY A 27 34.21 9.25 11.66
N VAL A 28 34.50 8.90 10.41
CA VAL A 28 33.85 9.40 9.18
C VAL A 28 32.73 8.47 8.67
N SER A 29 32.51 7.33 9.32
CA SER A 29 31.57 6.29 8.87
C SER A 29 30.32 6.23 9.76
N LEU A 30 29.28 5.55 9.26
CA LEU A 30 28.14 5.16 10.08
C LEU A 30 28.56 4.13 11.13
N PRO A 31 27.97 4.17 12.35
CA PRO A 31 28.11 3.10 13.31
C PRO A 31 27.66 1.76 12.75
N THR A 32 28.38 0.67 13.02
CA THR A 32 28.08 -0.66 12.49
C THR A 32 26.63 -1.11 12.79
N ALA A 33 26.14 -0.83 13.99
CA ALA A 33 24.75 -1.18 14.35
C ALA A 33 23.72 -0.49 13.45
N GLU A 34 23.91 0.80 13.12
CA GLU A 34 23.05 1.55 12.23
C GLU A 34 23.12 1.04 10.78
N LEU A 35 24.33 0.64 10.34
CA LEU A 35 24.55 0.03 9.02
C LEU A 35 23.84 -1.32 8.90
N LEU A 36 23.97 -2.19 9.90
CA LEU A 36 23.30 -3.50 9.93
C LEU A 36 21.78 -3.36 9.96
N ALA A 37 21.25 -2.43 10.76
CA ALA A 37 19.83 -2.12 10.79
C ALA A 37 19.33 -1.62 9.42
N PHE A 38 20.15 -0.83 8.71
CA PHE A 38 19.86 -0.40 7.36
C PHE A 38 19.79 -1.57 6.37
N GLN A 39 20.79 -2.44 6.39
CA GLN A 39 20.84 -3.60 5.49
C GLN A 39 19.66 -4.56 5.71
N MET A 40 19.29 -4.80 6.98
CA MET A 40 18.13 -5.61 7.33
C MET A 40 16.83 -5.01 6.78
N ALA A 41 16.59 -3.72 7.03
CA ALA A 41 15.38 -3.07 6.55
C ALA A 41 15.33 -2.99 5.01
N HIS A 42 16.50 -2.83 4.35
CA HIS A 42 16.58 -2.88 2.90
C HIS A 42 16.23 -4.27 2.35
N ALA A 43 16.72 -5.35 2.97
CA ALA A 43 16.38 -6.71 2.60
C ALA A 43 14.87 -6.97 2.77
N GLN A 44 14.31 -6.58 3.92
CA GLN A 44 12.86 -6.71 4.19
C GLN A 44 12.01 -5.93 3.18
N ALA A 45 12.42 -4.70 2.82
CA ALA A 45 11.72 -3.90 1.82
C ALA A 45 11.75 -4.55 0.43
N ARG A 46 12.91 -5.12 0.06
CA ARG A 46 13.04 -5.87 -1.21
C ARG A 46 12.12 -7.08 -1.24
N ASP A 47 12.06 -7.85 -0.17
CA ASP A 47 11.18 -9.01 -0.08
C ASP A 47 9.71 -8.60 -0.16
N ALA A 48 9.31 -7.53 0.55
CA ALA A 48 7.95 -6.99 0.51
C ALA A 48 7.53 -6.52 -0.89
N VAL A 49 8.46 -5.95 -1.68
CA VAL A 49 8.19 -5.52 -3.06
C VAL A 49 7.88 -6.70 -3.97
N HIS A 50 8.50 -7.86 -3.75
CA HIS A 50 8.33 -9.05 -4.59
C HIS A 50 7.23 -10.00 -4.10
N GLN A 51 6.76 -9.86 -2.87
CA GLN A 51 5.71 -10.70 -2.30
C GLN A 51 4.37 -10.45 -3.01
N PRO A 52 3.70 -11.50 -3.54
CA PRO A 52 2.36 -11.36 -4.11
C PRO A 52 1.34 -11.07 -3.02
N LEU A 53 0.25 -10.38 -3.38
CA LEU A 53 -0.93 -10.23 -2.53
C LEU A 53 -1.69 -11.55 -2.46
N ASP A 54 -2.05 -11.98 -1.26
CA ASP A 54 -3.02 -13.07 -1.07
C ASP A 54 -4.44 -12.52 -1.22
N VAL A 55 -4.90 -12.51 -2.46
CA VAL A 55 -6.22 -11.96 -2.82
C VAL A 55 -7.34 -12.71 -2.12
N ALA A 56 -7.26 -14.05 -2.01
CA ALA A 56 -8.31 -14.85 -1.40
C ALA A 56 -8.48 -14.51 0.09
N ARG A 57 -7.37 -14.39 0.82
CA ARG A 57 -7.38 -13.95 2.21
C ARG A 57 -7.93 -12.53 2.33
N LEU A 58 -7.48 -11.60 1.50
CA LEU A 58 -7.95 -10.20 1.55
C LEU A 58 -9.46 -10.10 1.27
N VAL A 59 -9.99 -10.85 0.31
CA VAL A 59 -11.44 -10.92 0.04
C VAL A 59 -12.21 -11.39 1.28
N ASN A 60 -11.72 -12.43 1.97
CA ASN A 60 -12.35 -12.93 3.18
C ASN A 60 -12.30 -11.88 4.31
N ASP A 61 -11.15 -11.21 4.51
CA ASP A 61 -10.99 -10.18 5.53
C ASP A 61 -11.92 -8.99 5.26
N LEU A 62 -12.06 -8.57 4.00
CA LEU A 62 -12.97 -7.50 3.59
C LEU A 62 -14.45 -7.89 3.72
N ALA A 63 -14.82 -9.13 3.46
CA ALA A 63 -16.20 -9.60 3.63
C ALA A 63 -16.72 -9.43 5.06
N LEU A 64 -15.82 -9.45 6.05
CA LEU A 64 -16.17 -9.25 7.45
C LEU A 64 -16.48 -7.78 7.79
N VAL A 65 -15.96 -6.83 7.02
CA VAL A 65 -15.99 -5.39 7.37
C VAL A 65 -16.74 -4.52 6.35
N ALA A 66 -16.84 -4.93 5.10
CA ALA A 66 -17.37 -4.11 4.00
C ALA A 66 -18.92 -4.21 3.84
N ARG A 67 -19.67 -4.33 4.93
CA ARG A 67 -21.15 -4.39 4.94
C ARG A 67 -21.72 -5.42 3.96
N ALA A 68 -21.07 -6.58 3.84
CA ALA A 68 -21.43 -7.70 2.97
C ALA A 68 -21.40 -7.37 1.44
N LEU A 69 -20.77 -6.28 1.03
CA LEU A 69 -20.53 -6.02 -0.39
C LEU A 69 -19.37 -6.90 -0.88
N PRO A 70 -19.58 -7.77 -1.87
CA PRO A 70 -18.54 -8.66 -2.36
C PRO A 70 -17.42 -7.85 -3.02
N ALA A 71 -16.17 -8.06 -2.58
CA ALA A 71 -15.03 -7.42 -3.20
C ALA A 71 -14.86 -7.91 -4.66
N VAL A 72 -14.55 -6.99 -5.57
CA VAL A 72 -14.27 -7.28 -6.98
C VAL A 72 -12.77 -7.24 -7.19
N CYS A 73 -12.20 -8.29 -7.82
CA CYS A 73 -10.79 -8.34 -8.14
C CYS A 73 -10.56 -7.96 -9.60
N VAL A 74 -9.65 -7.03 -9.83
CA VAL A 74 -9.23 -6.57 -11.15
C VAL A 74 -7.72 -6.54 -11.26
N GLN A 75 -7.19 -6.48 -12.48
CA GLN A 75 -5.76 -6.40 -12.74
C GLN A 75 -5.42 -5.13 -13.51
N SER A 76 -4.23 -4.59 -13.27
CA SER A 76 -3.69 -3.53 -14.10
C SER A 76 -3.25 -4.07 -15.47
N GLN A 77 -2.75 -3.20 -16.34
CA GLN A 77 -2.14 -3.61 -17.62
C GLN A 77 -0.80 -4.34 -17.44
N ALA A 78 -0.22 -4.35 -16.24
CA ALA A 78 0.98 -5.13 -15.96
C ALA A 78 0.62 -6.63 -15.86
N VAL A 79 1.31 -7.47 -16.62
CA VAL A 79 1.01 -8.91 -16.70
C VAL A 79 1.55 -9.69 -15.49
N ASP A 80 2.64 -9.22 -14.90
CA ASP A 80 3.27 -9.81 -13.72
C ASP A 80 4.00 -8.76 -12.87
N ARG A 81 4.59 -9.18 -11.75
CA ARG A 81 5.31 -8.29 -10.83
C ARG A 81 6.55 -7.66 -11.46
N ALA A 82 7.26 -8.37 -12.32
CA ALA A 82 8.44 -7.86 -13.00
C ALA A 82 8.08 -6.78 -14.03
N ASP A 83 6.98 -6.98 -14.76
CA ASP A 83 6.42 -5.99 -15.68
C ASP A 83 5.96 -4.74 -14.93
N TYR A 84 5.22 -4.91 -13.83
CA TYR A 84 4.79 -3.82 -12.95
C TYR A 84 5.96 -2.96 -12.43
N LEU A 85 7.06 -3.58 -12.03
CA LEU A 85 8.21 -2.86 -11.50
C LEU A 85 8.96 -2.09 -12.60
N ARG A 86 9.04 -2.67 -13.82
CA ARG A 86 9.75 -2.07 -14.96
C ARG A 86 8.93 -1.03 -15.72
N HIS A 87 7.60 -1.17 -15.74
CA HIS A 87 6.69 -0.32 -16.51
C HIS A 87 5.65 0.33 -15.60
N PRO A 88 6.02 1.43 -14.90
CA PRO A 88 5.14 2.10 -13.94
C PRO A 88 3.81 2.63 -14.54
N ASP A 89 3.80 2.92 -15.83
CA ASP A 89 2.63 3.36 -16.59
C ASP A 89 1.55 2.28 -16.67
N LYS A 90 1.93 1.01 -16.84
CA LYS A 90 1.01 -0.12 -16.88
C LYS A 90 0.27 -0.33 -15.57
N GLY A 91 0.97 -0.17 -14.44
CA GLY A 91 0.37 -0.28 -13.11
C GLY A 91 -0.63 0.85 -12.77
N ARG A 92 -0.68 1.92 -13.56
CA ARG A 92 -1.61 3.04 -13.39
C ARG A 92 -2.91 2.89 -14.17
N ARG A 93 -3.02 1.89 -15.02
CA ARG A 93 -4.15 1.67 -15.91
C ARG A 93 -4.75 0.29 -15.70
N LEU A 94 -6.07 0.25 -15.73
CA LEU A 94 -6.82 -0.98 -15.63
C LEU A 94 -6.69 -1.80 -16.92
N ALA A 95 -6.60 -3.12 -16.79
CA ALA A 95 -6.58 -4.03 -17.92
C ALA A 95 -7.84 -3.86 -18.81
N GLN A 96 -7.71 -4.16 -20.10
CA GLN A 96 -8.84 -4.16 -21.00
C GLN A 96 -9.79 -5.31 -20.63
N GLY A 97 -11.09 -5.04 -20.66
CA GLY A 97 -12.11 -6.04 -20.34
C GLY A 97 -12.31 -6.30 -18.84
N ALA A 98 -11.67 -5.55 -17.95
CA ALA A 98 -11.96 -5.64 -16.52
C ALA A 98 -13.42 -5.27 -16.24
N VAL A 99 -14.10 -6.12 -15.46
CA VAL A 99 -15.50 -5.92 -15.05
C VAL A 99 -15.50 -5.19 -13.70
N LEU A 100 -16.17 -4.06 -13.66
CA LEU A 100 -16.33 -3.23 -12.46
C LEU A 100 -17.79 -3.19 -12.02
N PRO A 101 -18.09 -2.91 -10.73
CA PRO A 101 -19.44 -2.61 -10.29
C PRO A 101 -20.02 -1.42 -11.08
N ALA A 102 -21.29 -1.50 -11.49
CA ALA A 102 -21.94 -0.49 -12.33
C ALA A 102 -22.85 0.47 -11.53
N ASP A 103 -22.57 0.65 -10.24
CA ASP A 103 -23.47 1.30 -9.28
C ASP A 103 -23.26 2.82 -9.14
N ALA A 104 -22.34 3.43 -9.90
CA ALA A 104 -22.02 4.85 -9.88
C ALA A 104 -21.97 5.43 -8.45
N PRO A 105 -21.04 4.99 -7.60
CA PRO A 105 -20.97 5.36 -6.20
C PRO A 105 -20.54 6.83 -6.02
N GLU A 106 -20.81 7.40 -4.86
CA GLU A 106 -20.23 8.70 -4.49
C GLU A 106 -18.72 8.56 -4.21
N LEU A 107 -18.33 7.42 -3.64
CA LEU A 107 -16.94 7.10 -3.33
C LEU A 107 -16.57 5.71 -3.84
N ALA A 108 -15.67 5.62 -4.81
CA ALA A 108 -15.07 4.37 -5.22
C ALA A 108 -13.98 3.95 -4.23
N LEU A 109 -14.10 2.73 -3.68
CA LEU A 109 -13.15 2.16 -2.75
C LEU A 109 -12.21 1.21 -3.48
N VAL A 110 -10.96 1.64 -3.67
CA VAL A 110 -9.96 0.88 -4.43
C VAL A 110 -8.80 0.49 -3.52
N ILE A 111 -8.42 -0.77 -3.55
CA ILE A 111 -7.30 -1.33 -2.78
C ILE A 111 -6.26 -1.85 -3.77
N ALA A 112 -5.18 -1.12 -3.94
CA ALA A 112 -4.08 -1.49 -4.83
C ALA A 112 -2.93 -2.12 -4.03
N ASP A 113 -2.34 -3.21 -4.54
CA ASP A 113 -1.23 -3.91 -3.86
C ASP A 113 0.07 -3.08 -3.81
N GLY A 114 0.20 -2.08 -4.66
CA GLY A 114 1.28 -1.09 -4.62
C GLY A 114 2.67 -1.71 -4.58
N LEU A 115 3.57 -1.12 -3.79
CA LEU A 115 4.93 -1.61 -3.56
C LEU A 115 5.05 -2.53 -2.34
N SER A 116 3.96 -2.74 -1.59
CA SER A 116 3.96 -3.59 -0.40
C SER A 116 2.63 -4.31 -0.25
N SER A 117 2.52 -5.46 -0.89
CA SER A 117 1.36 -6.36 -0.72
C SER A 117 1.15 -6.74 0.74
N ARG A 118 2.25 -6.84 1.52
CA ARG A 118 2.18 -7.11 2.95
C ARG A 118 1.44 -6.00 3.72
N ALA A 119 1.75 -4.73 3.45
CA ALA A 119 1.07 -3.62 4.13
C ALA A 119 -0.44 -3.62 3.83
N VAL A 120 -0.82 -3.89 2.57
CA VAL A 120 -2.22 -4.05 2.16
C VAL A 120 -2.87 -5.21 2.90
N GLN A 121 -2.19 -6.38 2.93
CA GLN A 121 -2.70 -7.57 3.59
C GLN A 121 -2.94 -7.36 5.10
N ASP A 122 -2.04 -6.64 5.77
CA ASP A 122 -2.09 -6.47 7.22
C ASP A 122 -3.05 -5.35 7.65
N HIS A 123 -3.34 -4.37 6.78
CA HIS A 123 -4.03 -3.15 7.21
C HIS A 123 -5.30 -2.80 6.42
N ALA A 124 -5.50 -3.30 5.20
CA ALA A 124 -6.59 -2.83 4.34
C ALA A 124 -7.98 -3.02 4.98
N ALA A 125 -8.28 -4.18 5.55
CA ALA A 125 -9.57 -4.44 6.16
C ALA A 125 -9.86 -3.50 7.36
N ALA A 126 -8.86 -3.24 8.20
CA ALA A 126 -9.00 -2.32 9.33
C ALA A 126 -9.24 -0.87 8.86
N VAL A 127 -8.53 -0.43 7.82
CA VAL A 127 -8.70 0.91 7.24
C VAL A 127 -10.07 1.04 6.60
N VAL A 128 -10.53 0.06 5.83
CA VAL A 128 -11.88 0.04 5.24
C VAL A 128 -12.96 0.10 6.31
N SER A 129 -12.82 -0.68 7.38
CA SER A 129 -13.75 -0.64 8.51
C SER A 129 -13.83 0.74 9.17
N ALA A 130 -12.67 1.38 9.41
CA ALA A 130 -12.61 2.72 9.98
C ALA A 130 -13.22 3.77 9.04
N LEU A 131 -12.96 3.66 7.73
CA LEU A 131 -13.51 4.56 6.71
C LEU A 131 -15.03 4.49 6.67
N ILE A 132 -15.60 3.28 6.65
CA ILE A 132 -17.05 3.07 6.67
C ILE A 132 -17.69 3.65 7.94
N ALA A 133 -17.02 3.51 9.09
CA ALA A 133 -17.51 4.06 10.35
C ALA A 133 -17.50 5.59 10.39
N GLN A 134 -16.52 6.22 9.72
CA GLN A 134 -16.39 7.68 9.67
C GLN A 134 -17.29 8.35 8.61
N LEU A 135 -17.73 7.59 7.61
CA LEU A 135 -18.51 8.07 6.47
C LEU A 135 -19.84 7.27 6.33
N PRO A 136 -20.73 7.27 7.34
CA PRO A 136 -21.91 6.41 7.36
C PRO A 136 -22.93 6.76 6.26
N ASP A 137 -22.99 8.00 5.84
CA ASP A 137 -23.98 8.54 4.88
C ASP A 137 -23.45 8.55 3.44
N VAL A 138 -22.16 8.20 3.22
CA VAL A 138 -21.58 8.17 1.88
C VAL A 138 -21.84 6.82 1.21
N ARG A 139 -22.38 6.86 -0.01
CA ARG A 139 -22.61 5.66 -0.81
C ARG A 139 -21.29 5.22 -1.43
N MET A 140 -20.69 4.20 -0.80
CA MET A 140 -19.44 3.60 -1.25
C MET A 140 -19.68 2.46 -2.23
N SER A 141 -18.72 2.23 -3.13
CA SER A 141 -18.71 1.03 -3.96
C SER A 141 -18.41 -0.23 -3.14
N ALA A 142 -18.67 -1.39 -3.72
CA ALA A 142 -17.97 -2.61 -3.34
C ALA A 142 -16.46 -2.39 -3.41
N PRO A 143 -15.64 -2.97 -2.49
CA PRO A 143 -14.19 -2.86 -2.56
C PRO A 143 -13.66 -3.42 -3.88
N VAL A 144 -12.84 -2.66 -4.58
CA VAL A 144 -12.15 -3.09 -5.80
C VAL A 144 -10.69 -3.37 -5.47
N ILE A 145 -10.28 -4.63 -5.54
CA ILE A 145 -8.89 -5.05 -5.33
C ILE A 145 -8.17 -5.02 -6.68
N ALA A 146 -7.24 -4.09 -6.83
CA ALA A 146 -6.45 -3.91 -8.05
C ALA A 146 -5.07 -4.56 -7.91
N VAL A 147 -4.89 -5.74 -8.50
CA VAL A 147 -3.62 -6.47 -8.49
C VAL A 147 -2.64 -5.83 -9.46
N GLN A 148 -1.37 -5.74 -9.08
CA GLN A 148 -0.31 -5.01 -9.79
C GLN A 148 -0.69 -3.53 -10.02
N GLY A 149 -1.45 -2.94 -9.08
CA GLY A 149 -1.95 -1.59 -9.17
C GLY A 149 -1.04 -0.56 -8.50
N ARG A 150 -0.88 0.61 -9.10
CA ARG A 150 -0.36 1.81 -8.45
C ARG A 150 -1.51 2.70 -8.03
N VAL A 151 -1.29 3.59 -7.07
CA VAL A 151 -2.34 4.49 -6.56
C VAL A 151 -3.16 5.15 -7.67
N ALA A 152 -2.52 5.61 -8.74
CA ALA A 152 -3.21 6.24 -9.88
C ALA A 152 -4.15 5.32 -10.68
N ILE A 153 -4.17 4.00 -10.43
CA ILE A 153 -5.19 3.11 -11.03
C ILE A 153 -6.57 3.42 -10.47
N GLY A 154 -6.63 4.00 -9.26
CA GLY A 154 -7.87 4.44 -8.65
C GLY A 154 -8.63 5.46 -9.49
N ASP A 155 -7.93 6.38 -10.14
CA ASP A 155 -8.55 7.38 -11.02
C ASP A 155 -9.18 6.73 -12.26
N ASP A 156 -8.49 5.74 -12.87
CA ASP A 156 -9.01 5.01 -14.02
C ASP A 156 -10.23 4.15 -13.65
N ILE A 157 -10.20 3.51 -12.49
CA ILE A 157 -11.33 2.73 -11.95
C ILE A 157 -12.52 3.64 -11.65
N ALA A 158 -12.31 4.74 -10.94
CA ALA A 158 -13.37 5.69 -10.57
C ALA A 158 -14.04 6.29 -11.81
N ALA A 159 -13.24 6.66 -12.82
CA ALA A 159 -13.77 7.19 -14.08
C ALA A 159 -14.67 6.16 -14.80
N ARG A 160 -14.27 4.88 -14.83
CA ARG A 160 -15.08 3.81 -15.46
C ARG A 160 -16.33 3.46 -14.65
N MET A 161 -16.31 3.67 -13.34
CA MET A 161 -17.46 3.48 -12.45
C MET A 161 -18.40 4.69 -12.42
N ASN A 162 -18.05 5.81 -13.07
CA ASN A 162 -18.72 7.09 -12.92
C ASN A 162 -18.83 7.54 -11.45
N ALA A 163 -17.83 7.24 -10.64
CA ALA A 163 -17.77 7.65 -9.25
C ALA A 163 -17.47 9.16 -9.13
N LEU A 164 -18.07 9.82 -8.15
CA LEU A 164 -17.79 11.24 -7.90
C LEU A 164 -16.40 11.47 -7.32
N ARG A 165 -15.90 10.52 -6.52
CA ARG A 165 -14.59 10.54 -5.87
C ARG A 165 -13.98 9.15 -5.83
N CYS A 166 -12.66 9.09 -5.72
CA CYS A 166 -11.91 7.86 -5.48
C CYS A 166 -11.13 7.97 -4.18
N TRP A 167 -11.09 6.87 -3.43
CA TRP A 167 -10.14 6.65 -2.35
C TRP A 167 -9.32 5.39 -2.66
N SER A 168 -7.99 5.54 -2.80
CA SER A 168 -7.06 4.48 -3.19
C SER A 168 -5.81 4.46 -2.30
#